data_1ad45279ed5a4cceccc657a2109372c5
#
_entry.id   1ad45279ed5a4cceccc657a2109372c5
#
_cell.length_a   1.000
_cell.length_b   1.000
_cell.length_c   1.000
_cell.angle_alpha   90.00
_cell.angle_beta   90.00
_cell.angle_gamma   90.00
#
_symmetry.space_group_name_H-M   'P 1'
#
loop_
_entity.id
_entity.type
_entity.pdbx_description
1 polymer ?
#
loop_
_entity_poly.entity_id
_entity_poly.type
_entity_poly.pdbx_seq_one_letter_code
_entity_poly.pdbx_strand_id
1 'polypeptide(L)'
;MLATVVRPSSRREGPTAPDFIHENVLDDFCDKVLEKIEEYREAPFFIYFAMPAPHAPILPAGRFLGKSGTNEYGDFVLHCDDVVGRAVKRLFSM
;
A
#
# COMPACT_ATOMS: atom_id res chain seq x y z
N MET A 1 -6.94 15.69 12.99
CA MET A 1 -7.74 14.97 14.01
C MET A 1 -7.59 13.48 13.84
N LEU A 2 -7.49 12.78 14.95
CA LEU A 2 -7.39 11.33 14.94
C LEU A 2 -8.66 10.71 15.52
N ALA A 3 -8.98 9.52 15.04
CA ALA A 3 -10.08 8.71 15.57
C ALA A 3 -9.51 7.45 16.23
N THR A 4 -10.30 6.85 17.12
CA THR A 4 -9.94 5.57 17.72
C THR A 4 -10.59 4.45 16.92
N VAL A 5 -9.79 3.45 16.57
CA VAL A 5 -10.27 2.28 15.83
C VAL A 5 -10.14 1.04 16.71
N VAL A 6 -11.26 0.33 16.87
CA VAL A 6 -11.29 -0.95 17.57
C VAL A 6 -11.33 -2.06 16.53
N ARG A 7 -10.42 -3.02 16.65
CA ARG A 7 -10.29 -4.12 15.70
C ARG A 7 -10.45 -5.46 16.39
N PRO A 8 -11.21 -6.38 15.80
CA PRO A 8 -11.27 -7.74 16.32
C PRO A 8 -10.03 -8.57 15.99
N SER A 9 -9.09 -8.02 15.21
CA SER A 9 -7.86 -8.72 14.86
C SER A 9 -6.78 -8.51 15.92
N SER A 10 -5.56 -8.93 15.65
CA SER A 10 -4.42 -8.80 16.56
C SER A 10 -3.94 -7.36 16.76
N ARG A 11 -4.54 -6.40 16.12
CA ARG A 11 -4.14 -5.00 16.25
C ARG A 11 -4.68 -4.38 17.51
N ARG A 12 -3.88 -3.50 18.10
CA ARG A 12 -4.32 -2.75 19.26
C ARG A 12 -5.25 -1.62 18.87
N GLU A 13 -6.17 -1.30 19.78
CA GLU A 13 -6.96 -0.08 19.68
C GLU A 13 -6.04 1.13 19.83
N GLY A 14 -6.27 2.16 19.05
CA GLY A 14 -5.45 3.37 19.12
C GLY A 14 -5.92 4.45 18.17
N PRO A 15 -5.28 5.63 18.23
CA PRO A 15 -5.62 6.73 17.33
C PRO A 15 -5.38 6.37 15.87
N THR A 16 -6.25 6.87 15.00
CA THR A 16 -6.18 6.63 13.56
C THR A 16 -6.50 7.93 12.82
N ALA A 17 -5.83 8.17 11.71
CA ALA A 17 -6.14 9.32 10.85
C ALA A 17 -7.61 9.24 10.37
N PRO A 18 -8.33 10.36 10.32
CA PRO A 18 -9.75 10.34 9.96
C PRO A 18 -10.03 9.86 8.54
N ASP A 19 -9.06 9.94 7.64
CA ASP A 19 -9.18 9.47 6.26
C ASP A 19 -8.63 8.06 6.06
N PHE A 20 -8.34 7.32 7.15
CA PHE A 20 -7.80 5.98 7.06
C PHE A 20 -8.87 5.00 6.58
N ILE A 21 -8.58 4.30 5.47
CA ILE A 21 -9.42 3.24 4.92
C ILE A 21 -8.51 2.05 4.63
N HIS A 22 -8.80 0.88 5.20
CA HIS A 22 -7.94 -0.29 5.08
C HIS A 22 -7.66 -0.71 3.65
N GLU A 23 -8.69 -0.66 2.80
CA GLU A 23 -8.56 -1.07 1.41
C GLU A 23 -7.65 -0.15 0.61
N ASN A 24 -7.39 1.07 1.12
CA ASN A 24 -6.56 2.07 0.45
C ASN A 24 -5.12 2.08 0.96
N VAL A 25 -4.79 1.30 2.01
CA VAL A 25 -3.49 1.42 2.68
C VAL A 25 -2.33 1.19 1.72
N LEU A 26 -2.40 0.13 0.91
CA LEU A 26 -1.30 -0.20 0.02
C LEU A 26 -1.12 0.86 -1.06
N ASP A 27 -2.21 1.34 -1.64
CA ASP A 27 -2.15 2.42 -2.63
C ASP A 27 -1.67 3.73 -2.01
N ASP A 28 -2.08 4.03 -0.77
CA ASP A 28 -1.62 5.22 -0.07
C ASP A 28 -0.11 5.17 0.16
N PHE A 29 0.43 4.01 0.55
CA PHE A 29 1.87 3.82 0.65
C PHE A 29 2.55 4.00 -0.69
N CYS A 30 1.96 3.45 -1.76
CA CYS A 30 2.51 3.61 -3.11
C CYS A 30 2.57 5.08 -3.50
N ASP A 31 1.49 5.82 -3.28
CA ASP A 31 1.44 7.24 -3.60
C ASP A 31 2.52 8.02 -2.86
N LYS A 32 2.75 7.69 -1.58
CA LYS A 32 3.79 8.34 -0.79
C LYS A 32 5.19 8.01 -1.32
N VAL A 33 5.43 6.76 -1.73
CA VAL A 33 6.72 6.38 -2.33
C VAL A 33 6.96 7.13 -3.63
N LEU A 34 5.94 7.22 -4.49
CA LEU A 34 6.06 7.96 -5.76
C LEU A 34 6.35 9.43 -5.51
N GLU A 35 5.68 10.02 -4.51
CA GLU A 35 5.93 11.40 -4.11
C GLU A 35 7.37 11.60 -3.65
N LYS A 36 7.90 10.69 -2.85
CA LYS A 36 9.27 10.79 -2.34
C LYS A 36 10.31 10.60 -3.45
N ILE A 37 10.04 9.70 -4.40
CA ILE A 37 10.91 9.54 -5.56
C ILE A 37 11.01 10.86 -6.34
N GLU A 38 9.89 11.53 -6.57
CA GLU A 38 9.90 12.82 -7.26
C GLU A 38 10.63 13.89 -6.45
N GLU A 39 10.42 13.90 -5.14
CA GLU A 39 11.03 14.89 -4.25
C GLU A 39 12.56 14.79 -4.23
N TYR A 40 13.10 13.56 -4.27
CA TYR A 40 14.54 13.34 -4.11
C TYR A 40 15.26 13.02 -5.42
N ARG A 41 14.60 13.14 -6.56
CA ARG A 41 15.13 12.69 -7.85
C ARG A 41 16.43 13.37 -8.29
N GLU A 42 16.73 14.56 -7.77
CA GLU A 42 17.88 15.35 -8.19
C GLU A 42 19.18 14.94 -7.52
N ALA A 43 19.15 14.00 -6.58
CA ALA A 43 20.32 13.54 -5.84
C ALA A 43 20.21 12.07 -5.56
N PRO A 44 21.32 11.38 -5.24
CA PRO A 44 21.22 9.98 -4.81
C PRO A 44 20.34 9.86 -3.57
N PHE A 45 19.47 8.83 -3.55
CA PHE A 45 18.58 8.61 -2.41
C PHE A 45 18.39 7.12 -2.14
N PHE A 46 17.87 6.82 -0.97
CA PHE A 46 17.51 5.48 -0.55
C PHE A 46 16.12 5.52 0.09
N ILE A 47 15.24 4.63 -0.35
CA ILE A 47 13.90 4.48 0.23
C ILE A 47 13.71 3.04 0.65
N TYR A 48 13.38 2.81 1.93
CA TYR A 48 12.97 1.50 2.41
C TYR A 48 11.45 1.42 2.38
N PHE A 49 10.91 0.68 1.42
CA PHE A 49 9.47 0.59 1.21
C PHE A 49 8.96 -0.71 1.87
N ALA A 50 8.58 -0.60 3.13
CA ALA A 50 8.07 -1.74 3.90
C ALA A 50 6.55 -1.84 3.74
N MET A 51 6.10 -2.54 2.71
CA MET A 51 4.66 -2.72 2.46
C MET A 51 4.04 -3.60 3.54
N PRO A 52 2.84 -3.25 4.05
CA PRO A 52 2.12 -4.11 5.00
C PRO A 52 1.33 -5.22 4.28
N ALA A 53 1.78 -5.65 3.12
CA ALA A 53 1.08 -6.60 2.26
C ALA A 53 2.08 -7.62 1.73
N PRO A 54 1.63 -8.82 1.40
CA PRO A 54 0.25 -9.32 1.44
C PRO A 54 -0.15 -9.96 2.78
N HIS A 55 0.02 -9.24 3.87
CA HIS A 55 -0.33 -9.71 5.23
C HIS A 55 -1.80 -9.40 5.54
N ALA A 56 -2.39 -10.17 6.45
CA ALA A 56 -3.75 -9.90 6.90
C ALA A 56 -3.84 -8.53 7.59
N PRO A 57 -4.96 -7.81 7.48
CA PRO A 57 -6.15 -8.17 6.71
C PRO A 57 -5.92 -8.16 5.20
N ILE A 58 -6.49 -9.15 4.52
CA ILE A 58 -6.31 -9.32 3.07
C ILE A 58 -7.34 -8.46 2.36
N LEU A 59 -6.94 -7.26 1.98
CA LEU A 59 -7.85 -6.25 1.43
C LEU A 59 -7.25 -5.63 0.16
N PRO A 60 -7.25 -6.37 -0.95
CA PRO A 60 -6.83 -5.78 -2.22
C PRO A 60 -7.79 -4.67 -2.65
N ALA A 61 -7.29 -3.70 -3.40
CA ALA A 61 -8.16 -2.70 -3.98
C ALA A 61 -9.20 -3.35 -4.88
N GLY A 62 -10.39 -2.75 -4.98
CA GLY A 62 -11.51 -3.35 -5.71
C GLY A 62 -11.18 -3.72 -7.15
N ARG A 63 -10.29 -2.96 -7.81
CA ARG A 63 -9.90 -3.23 -9.18
C ARG A 63 -9.14 -4.54 -9.37
N PHE A 64 -8.66 -5.15 -8.27
CA PHE A 64 -7.96 -6.43 -8.32
C PHE A 64 -8.82 -7.61 -7.89
N LEU A 65 -10.01 -7.37 -7.35
CA LEU A 65 -10.88 -8.45 -6.89
C LEU A 65 -11.22 -9.38 -8.05
N GLY A 66 -10.96 -10.67 -7.87
CA GLY A 66 -11.22 -11.71 -8.86
C GLY A 66 -10.18 -11.81 -9.97
N LYS A 67 -9.18 -10.94 -10.01
CA LYS A 67 -8.25 -10.89 -11.14
C LYS A 67 -7.22 -12.01 -11.13
N SER A 68 -6.89 -12.56 -9.95
CA SER A 68 -5.92 -13.64 -9.89
C SER A 68 -6.47 -14.98 -10.38
N GLY A 69 -7.80 -15.14 -10.35
CA GLY A 69 -8.43 -16.41 -10.65
C GLY A 69 -8.28 -17.46 -9.56
N THR A 70 -7.75 -17.08 -8.40
CA THR A 70 -7.55 -18.01 -7.27
C THR A 70 -8.40 -17.59 -6.06
N ASN A 71 -7.93 -16.67 -5.24
CA ASN A 71 -8.62 -16.23 -4.04
C ASN A 71 -8.22 -14.78 -3.72
N GLU A 72 -8.76 -14.24 -2.62
CA GLU A 72 -8.47 -12.87 -2.24
C GLU A 72 -6.98 -12.64 -1.96
N TYR A 73 -6.29 -13.63 -1.40
CA TYR A 73 -4.86 -13.52 -1.18
C TYR A 73 -4.10 -13.37 -2.50
N GLY A 74 -4.46 -14.18 -3.51
CA GLY A 74 -3.88 -14.03 -4.84
C GLY A 74 -4.15 -12.67 -5.45
N ASP A 75 -5.37 -12.15 -5.26
CA ASP A 75 -5.72 -10.81 -5.73
C ASP A 75 -4.85 -9.75 -5.04
N PHE A 76 -4.59 -9.92 -3.75
CA PHE A 76 -3.75 -8.99 -3.00
C PHE A 76 -2.29 -9.06 -3.45
N VAL A 77 -1.80 -10.25 -3.81
CA VAL A 77 -0.45 -10.41 -4.38
C VAL A 77 -0.35 -9.64 -5.72
N LEU A 78 -1.38 -9.72 -6.57
CA LEU A 78 -1.42 -8.92 -7.79
C LEU A 78 -1.35 -7.42 -7.49
N HIS A 79 -2.05 -6.99 -6.45
CA HIS A 79 -2.01 -5.59 -6.03
C HIS A 79 -0.60 -5.19 -5.59
N CYS A 80 0.08 -6.05 -4.82
CA CYS A 80 1.47 -5.81 -4.42
C CYS A 80 2.38 -5.69 -5.64
N ASP A 81 2.22 -6.57 -6.62
CA ASP A 81 3.02 -6.53 -7.84
C ASP A 81 2.80 -5.23 -8.60
N ASP A 82 1.55 -4.77 -8.69
CA ASP A 82 1.23 -3.49 -9.34
C ASP A 82 1.94 -2.34 -8.65
N VAL A 83 1.94 -2.31 -7.32
CA VAL A 83 2.57 -1.24 -6.55
C VAL A 83 4.08 -1.22 -6.79
N VAL A 84 4.73 -2.38 -6.75
CA VAL A 84 6.16 -2.48 -7.04
C VAL A 84 6.44 -2.02 -8.47
N GLY A 85 5.61 -2.46 -9.42
CA GLY A 85 5.76 -2.05 -10.81
C GLY A 85 5.66 -0.54 -11.01
N ARG A 86 4.72 0.10 -10.32
CA ARG A 86 4.55 1.55 -10.40
C ARG A 86 5.76 2.29 -9.86
N ALA A 87 6.34 1.83 -8.75
CA ALA A 87 7.54 2.42 -8.18
C ALA A 87 8.75 2.25 -9.12
N VAL A 88 8.94 1.04 -9.65
CA VAL A 88 10.04 0.75 -10.58
C VAL A 88 9.91 1.58 -11.85
N LYS A 89 8.69 1.67 -12.39
CA LYS A 89 8.44 2.46 -13.59
C LYS A 89 8.78 3.94 -13.36
N ARG A 90 8.44 4.48 -12.20
CA ARG A 90 8.77 5.86 -11.87
C ARG A 90 10.28 6.07 -11.81
N LEU A 91 11.02 5.13 -11.22
CA LEU A 91 12.47 5.21 -11.15
C LEU A 91 13.11 5.22 -12.54
N PHE A 92 12.63 4.36 -13.44
CA PHE A 92 13.18 4.28 -14.78
C PHE A 92 12.76 5.45 -15.69
N SER A 93 11.78 6.23 -15.30
CA SER A 93 11.32 7.37 -16.09
C SER A 93 12.03 8.68 -15.73
N MET A 94 12.92 8.63 -14.75
CA MET A 94 13.65 9.82 -14.32
C MET A 94 14.77 10.19 -15.28
#